data_9e7a54f9e4c34b7fe2d49869e72d8410
#
_entry.id   9e7a54f9e4c34b7fe2d49869e72d8410
#
_cell.length_a   1.000
_cell.length_b   1.000
_cell.length_c   1.000
_cell.angle_alpha   90.00
_cell.angle_beta   90.00
_cell.angle_gamma   90.00
#
_symmetry.space_group_name_H-M   'P 1'
#
loop_
_entity.id
_entity.type
_entity.pdbx_description
1 polymer ?
#
loop_
_entity_poly.entity_id
_entity_poly.type
_entity_poly.pdbx_seq_one_letter_code
_entity_poly.pdbx_strand_id
1 'polypeptide(L)'
;MENKPVALRLAIILVPAVLGAASLGWVSSSPAGSASFYLATAVAFLVWLIAWLGFGDRRCFSPRAGSTAARELGVGVGLGVVLLGIFLLGALVTRNILVLAEPVAGLMDNMRVDALWATVLTLVLNGVGEELFFRDVARRALDSLASPAASLGLQVALYVLVTVAMGVPLLLVGSLCIGLFTALLARRYGNILGATALHLSWSTGMAFLLPLFF
;
A
#
# COMPACT_ATOMS: atom_id res chain seq x y z
N MET A 1 9.35 19.96 6.18
CA MET A 1 8.51 20.18 4.96
C MET A 1 8.06 21.62 4.85
N GLU A 2 7.64 22.26 5.91
CA GLU A 2 7.02 23.61 5.92
C GLU A 2 7.84 24.72 5.24
N ASN A 3 9.16 24.69 5.35
CA ASN A 3 10.05 25.69 4.75
C ASN A 3 10.32 25.52 3.24
N LYS A 4 9.76 24.47 2.60
CA LYS A 4 9.94 24.25 1.15
C LYS A 4 8.87 24.99 0.35
N PRO A 5 9.20 25.52 -0.86
CA PRO A 5 8.20 26.12 -1.76
C PRO A 5 7.04 25.16 -2.03
N VAL A 6 5.82 25.70 -2.21
CA VAL A 6 4.61 24.89 -2.50
C VAL A 6 4.81 24.01 -3.74
N ALA A 7 5.38 24.57 -4.81
CA ALA A 7 5.66 23.81 -6.03
C ALA A 7 6.56 22.58 -5.78
N LEU A 8 7.60 22.73 -4.93
CA LEU A 8 8.47 21.60 -4.58
C LEU A 8 7.72 20.56 -3.73
N ARG A 9 6.86 20.99 -2.79
CA ARG A 9 6.03 20.05 -1.99
C ARG A 9 5.08 19.25 -2.86
N LEU A 10 4.46 19.91 -3.86
CA LEU A 10 3.61 19.23 -4.85
C LEU A 10 4.43 18.27 -5.73
N ALA A 11 5.62 18.65 -6.17
CA ALA A 11 6.51 17.78 -6.94
C ALA A 11 6.93 16.53 -6.13
N ILE A 12 7.23 16.68 -4.84
CA ILE A 12 7.56 15.58 -3.92
C ILE A 12 6.41 14.57 -3.80
N ILE A 13 5.16 15.01 -3.94
CA ILE A 13 3.98 14.15 -3.90
C ILE A 13 3.72 13.55 -5.29
N LEU A 14 3.61 14.39 -6.30
CA LEU A 14 3.08 14.00 -7.61
C LEU A 14 4.09 13.18 -8.45
N VAL A 15 5.37 13.54 -8.43
CA VAL A 15 6.37 12.84 -9.25
C VAL A 15 6.50 11.36 -8.84
N PRO A 16 6.73 11.03 -7.55
CA PRO A 16 6.75 9.62 -7.16
C PRO A 16 5.40 8.92 -7.37
N ALA A 17 4.26 9.60 -7.14
CA ALA A 17 2.95 9.02 -7.34
C ALA A 17 2.71 8.61 -8.80
N VAL A 18 3.07 9.46 -9.76
CA VAL A 18 2.95 9.15 -11.19
C VAL A 18 3.89 8.01 -11.60
N LEU A 19 5.16 8.06 -11.18
CA LEU A 19 6.13 7.01 -11.47
C LEU A 19 5.74 5.68 -10.82
N GLY A 20 5.23 5.72 -9.60
CA GLY A 20 4.72 4.55 -8.89
C GLY A 20 3.48 3.97 -9.58
N ALA A 21 2.52 4.80 -9.97
CA ALA A 21 1.35 4.36 -10.73
C ALA A 21 1.76 3.68 -12.05
N ALA A 22 2.68 4.28 -12.81
CA ALA A 22 3.20 3.69 -14.05
C ALA A 22 3.88 2.34 -13.78
N SER A 23 4.66 2.23 -12.70
CA SER A 23 5.33 0.98 -12.31
C SER A 23 4.32 -0.10 -11.88
N LEU A 24 3.29 0.25 -11.10
CA LEU A 24 2.23 -0.68 -10.70
C LEU A 24 1.38 -1.15 -11.90
N GLY A 25 1.10 -0.26 -12.86
CA GLY A 25 0.48 -0.64 -14.13
C GLY A 25 1.34 -1.62 -14.93
N TRP A 26 2.66 -1.42 -14.93
CA TRP A 26 3.60 -2.37 -15.54
C TRP A 26 3.62 -3.72 -14.80
N VAL A 27 3.62 -3.73 -13.46
CA VAL A 27 3.49 -4.97 -12.67
C VAL A 27 2.23 -5.73 -13.07
N SER A 28 1.07 -5.04 -13.10
CA SER A 28 -0.22 -5.65 -13.41
C SER A 28 -0.33 -6.18 -14.85
N SER A 29 0.37 -5.56 -15.81
CA SER A 29 0.39 -5.99 -17.21
C SER A 29 1.44 -7.05 -17.51
N SER A 30 2.33 -7.38 -16.57
CA SER A 30 3.39 -8.37 -16.76
C SER A 30 2.92 -9.77 -16.38
N PRO A 31 3.30 -10.82 -17.14
CA PRO A 31 3.03 -12.20 -16.74
C PRO A 31 3.66 -12.49 -15.36
N ALA A 32 2.91 -13.17 -14.52
CA ALA A 32 3.37 -13.51 -13.17
C ALA A 32 4.67 -14.30 -13.18
N GLY A 33 5.54 -14.00 -12.23
CA GLY A 33 6.84 -14.67 -12.11
C GLY A 33 7.81 -14.40 -13.26
N SER A 34 7.43 -13.57 -14.24
CA SER A 34 8.32 -13.16 -15.31
C SER A 34 9.40 -12.20 -14.81
N ALA A 35 10.52 -12.11 -15.54
CA ALA A 35 11.53 -11.11 -15.28
C ALA A 35 10.97 -9.68 -15.32
N SER A 36 10.00 -9.41 -16.21
CA SER A 36 9.30 -8.13 -16.31
C SER A 36 8.51 -7.82 -15.04
N PHE A 37 7.79 -8.79 -14.47
CA PHE A 37 7.05 -8.64 -13.21
C PHE A 37 7.97 -8.27 -12.05
N TYR A 38 9.07 -8.99 -11.87
CA TYR A 38 10.02 -8.71 -10.79
C TYR A 38 10.75 -7.38 -10.99
N LEU A 39 11.12 -7.07 -12.23
CA LEU A 39 11.74 -5.78 -12.54
C LEU A 39 10.79 -4.62 -12.27
N ALA A 40 9.54 -4.69 -12.71
CA ALA A 40 8.54 -3.68 -12.48
C ALA A 40 8.27 -3.48 -10.97
N THR A 41 8.20 -4.57 -10.20
CA THR A 41 8.09 -4.53 -8.74
C THR A 41 9.29 -3.84 -8.09
N ALA A 42 10.51 -4.18 -8.53
CA ALA A 42 11.72 -3.54 -8.02
C ALA A 42 11.75 -2.04 -8.35
N VAL A 43 11.33 -1.66 -9.56
CA VAL A 43 11.22 -0.25 -9.96
C VAL A 43 10.20 0.49 -9.10
N ALA A 44 9.01 -0.08 -8.86
CA ALA A 44 8.00 0.51 -7.98
C ALA A 44 8.57 0.74 -6.56
N PHE A 45 9.20 -0.28 -5.97
CA PHE A 45 9.84 -0.15 -4.67
C PHE A 45 10.93 0.93 -4.66
N LEU A 46 11.79 0.97 -5.67
CA LEU A 46 12.86 1.98 -5.78
C LEU A 46 12.31 3.40 -5.90
N VAL A 47 11.22 3.62 -6.62
CA VAL A 47 10.54 4.92 -6.69
C VAL A 47 10.15 5.40 -5.29
N TRP A 48 9.49 4.53 -4.51
CA TRP A 48 9.08 4.86 -3.14
C TRP A 48 10.27 5.06 -2.20
N LEU A 49 11.26 4.19 -2.30
CA LEU A 49 12.48 4.25 -1.49
C LEU A 49 13.28 5.51 -1.76
N ILE A 50 13.50 5.88 -3.03
CA ILE A 50 14.23 7.09 -3.41
C ILE A 50 13.50 8.33 -2.92
N ALA A 51 12.17 8.38 -3.07
CA ALA A 51 11.36 9.48 -2.52
C ALA A 51 11.55 9.60 -1.00
N TRP A 52 11.55 8.46 -0.29
CA TRP A 52 11.76 8.44 1.15
C TRP A 52 13.20 8.78 1.55
N LEU A 53 14.20 8.29 0.83
CA LEU A 53 15.61 8.63 1.09
C LEU A 53 15.87 10.13 0.95
N GLY A 54 15.21 10.78 -0.02
CA GLY A 54 15.34 12.23 -0.26
C GLY A 54 14.53 13.10 0.70
N PHE A 55 13.36 12.64 1.13
CA PHE A 55 12.38 13.49 1.81
C PHE A 55 11.74 12.86 3.06
N GLY A 56 12.05 11.59 3.37
CA GLY A 56 11.51 10.86 4.52
C GLY A 56 12.09 11.30 5.86
N ASP A 57 11.40 10.89 6.94
CA ASP A 57 11.89 11.04 8.30
C ASP A 57 12.42 9.69 8.81
N ARG A 58 13.71 9.64 9.16
CA ARG A 58 14.35 8.42 9.70
C ARG A 58 13.71 7.94 11.01
N ARG A 59 12.99 8.82 11.71
CA ARG A 59 12.25 8.49 12.94
C ARG A 59 10.90 7.82 12.67
N CYS A 60 10.50 7.67 11.40
CA CYS A 60 9.23 7.04 11.06
C CYS A 60 9.10 5.57 11.52
N PHE A 61 10.20 4.94 11.92
CA PHE A 61 10.23 3.59 12.52
C PHE A 61 10.32 3.60 14.06
N SER A 62 10.32 4.77 14.70
CA SER A 62 10.49 4.87 16.14
C SER A 62 9.16 5.14 16.83
N PRO A 63 8.76 4.31 17.80
CA PRO A 63 7.59 4.59 18.62
C PRO A 63 7.72 5.93 19.35
N ARG A 64 6.60 6.63 19.50
CA ARG A 64 6.54 7.84 20.34
C ARG A 64 6.42 7.50 21.82
N ALA A 65 6.73 8.47 22.67
CA ALA A 65 6.54 8.37 24.12
C ALA A 65 5.11 7.90 24.45
N GLY A 66 4.98 6.90 25.31
CA GLY A 66 3.70 6.31 25.72
C GLY A 66 3.22 5.15 24.84
N SER A 67 3.99 4.74 23.81
CA SER A 67 3.74 3.53 23.02
C SER A 67 5.00 2.67 22.91
N THR A 68 4.83 1.42 22.51
CA THR A 68 5.91 0.47 22.22
C THR A 68 5.76 -0.09 20.83
N ALA A 69 6.86 -0.46 20.19
CA ALA A 69 6.84 -1.09 18.87
C ALA A 69 5.94 -2.35 18.86
N ALA A 70 6.05 -3.18 19.89
CA ALA A 70 5.23 -4.40 20.01
C ALA A 70 3.73 -4.11 20.03
N ARG A 71 3.30 -3.05 20.77
CA ARG A 71 1.89 -2.63 20.81
C ARG A 71 1.41 -2.13 19.45
N GLU A 72 2.19 -1.29 18.79
CA GLU A 72 1.82 -0.70 17.50
C GLU A 72 1.75 -1.77 16.40
N LEU A 73 2.74 -2.67 16.36
CA LEU A 73 2.75 -3.83 15.46
C LEU A 73 1.56 -4.75 15.75
N GLY A 74 1.30 -5.07 17.02
CA GLY A 74 0.17 -5.92 17.42
C GLY A 74 -1.19 -5.33 17.03
N VAL A 75 -1.40 -4.02 17.21
CA VAL A 75 -2.62 -3.34 16.75
C VAL A 75 -2.71 -3.37 15.22
N GLY A 76 -1.60 -3.12 14.52
CA GLY A 76 -1.56 -3.19 13.06
C GLY A 76 -1.94 -4.58 12.54
N VAL A 77 -1.29 -5.63 13.04
CA VAL A 77 -1.61 -7.02 12.68
C VAL A 77 -3.07 -7.36 12.99
N GLY A 78 -3.57 -7.02 14.19
CA GLY A 78 -4.96 -7.28 14.58
C GLY A 78 -5.97 -6.66 13.63
N LEU A 79 -5.78 -5.37 13.28
CA LEU A 79 -6.63 -4.69 12.30
C LEU A 79 -6.48 -5.29 10.89
N GLY A 80 -5.27 -5.67 10.48
CA GLY A 80 -5.03 -6.33 9.20
C GLY A 80 -5.76 -7.67 9.09
N VAL A 81 -5.75 -8.48 10.16
CA VAL A 81 -6.46 -9.76 10.23
C VAL A 81 -7.98 -9.55 10.19
N VAL A 82 -8.50 -8.57 10.92
CA VAL A 82 -9.94 -8.24 10.87
C VAL A 82 -10.35 -7.82 9.46
N LEU A 83 -9.57 -6.94 8.84
CA LEU A 83 -9.83 -6.47 7.48
C LEU A 83 -9.73 -7.63 6.48
N LEU A 84 -8.74 -8.52 6.62
CA LEU A 84 -8.61 -9.74 5.84
C LEU A 84 -9.89 -10.60 5.94
N GLY A 85 -10.38 -10.85 7.16
CA GLY A 85 -11.62 -11.60 7.37
C GLY A 85 -12.82 -11.00 6.64
N ILE A 86 -12.98 -9.66 6.69
CA ILE A 86 -14.05 -8.94 5.97
C ILE A 86 -13.92 -9.15 4.47
N PHE A 87 -12.70 -9.06 3.92
CA PHE A 87 -12.48 -9.25 2.48
C PHE A 87 -12.67 -10.70 2.03
N LEU A 88 -12.29 -11.69 2.85
CA LEU A 88 -12.54 -13.10 2.54
C LEU A 88 -14.05 -13.42 2.58
N LEU A 89 -14.80 -12.83 3.52
CA LEU A 89 -16.28 -12.93 3.50
C LEU A 89 -16.87 -12.27 2.24
N GLY A 90 -16.33 -11.10 1.84
CA GLY A 90 -16.69 -10.45 0.59
C GLY A 90 -16.40 -11.31 -0.64
N ALA A 91 -15.29 -12.06 -0.63
CA ALA A 91 -14.91 -12.98 -1.71
C ALA A 91 -15.94 -14.10 -1.92
N LEU A 92 -16.57 -14.61 -0.86
CA LEU A 92 -17.67 -15.59 -0.95
C LEU A 92 -18.88 -15.06 -1.73
N VAL A 93 -19.10 -13.75 -1.69
CA VAL A 93 -20.18 -13.09 -2.45
C VAL A 93 -19.71 -12.79 -3.88
N THR A 94 -18.53 -12.16 -4.02
CA THR A 94 -18.04 -11.65 -5.32
C THR A 94 -17.68 -12.77 -6.29
N ARG A 95 -17.24 -13.94 -5.83
CA ARG A 95 -16.93 -15.10 -6.68
C ARG A 95 -18.11 -15.57 -7.52
N ASN A 96 -19.36 -15.25 -7.12
CA ASN A 96 -20.57 -15.61 -7.84
C ASN A 96 -21.00 -14.52 -8.85
N ILE A 97 -20.26 -13.41 -8.97
CA ILE A 97 -20.54 -12.29 -9.86
C ILE A 97 -19.42 -12.23 -10.90
N LEU A 98 -19.66 -12.75 -12.12
CA LEU A 98 -18.63 -12.92 -13.17
C LEU A 98 -17.80 -11.66 -13.42
N VAL A 99 -18.45 -10.49 -13.54
CA VAL A 99 -17.77 -9.20 -13.80
C VAL A 99 -16.75 -8.84 -12.70
N LEU A 100 -16.94 -9.34 -11.47
CA LEU A 100 -16.02 -9.13 -10.35
C LEU A 100 -15.05 -10.30 -10.17
N ALA A 101 -15.50 -11.53 -10.48
CA ALA A 101 -14.71 -12.73 -10.29
C ALA A 101 -13.56 -12.85 -11.31
N GLU A 102 -13.80 -12.56 -12.59
CA GLU A 102 -12.79 -12.70 -13.64
C GLU A 102 -11.53 -11.85 -13.41
N PRO A 103 -11.61 -10.54 -13.10
CA PRO A 103 -10.42 -9.75 -12.82
C PRO A 103 -9.65 -10.23 -11.59
N VAL A 104 -10.34 -10.79 -10.58
CA VAL A 104 -9.71 -11.33 -9.38
C VAL A 104 -9.01 -12.64 -9.71
N ALA A 105 -9.66 -13.53 -10.48
CA ALA A 105 -9.05 -14.80 -10.91
C ALA A 105 -7.76 -14.54 -11.71
N GLY A 106 -7.78 -13.58 -12.65
CA GLY A 106 -6.57 -13.18 -13.39
C GLY A 106 -5.46 -12.64 -12.50
N LEU A 107 -5.79 -11.89 -11.44
CA LEU A 107 -4.82 -11.44 -10.45
C LEU A 107 -4.25 -12.63 -9.65
N MET A 108 -5.10 -13.61 -9.32
CA MET A 108 -4.70 -14.81 -8.57
C MET A 108 -3.81 -15.74 -9.37
N ASP A 109 -4.05 -15.90 -10.68
CA ASP A 109 -3.14 -16.65 -11.56
C ASP A 109 -1.74 -16.05 -11.56
N ASN A 110 -1.64 -14.75 -11.39
CA ASN A 110 -0.38 -14.05 -11.20
C ASN A 110 0.32 -14.38 -9.87
N MET A 111 -0.38 -14.85 -8.86
CA MET A 111 0.19 -15.20 -7.55
C MET A 111 0.52 -16.70 -7.39
N ARG A 112 0.08 -17.56 -8.34
CA ARG A 112 0.37 -19.01 -8.36
C ARG A 112 1.75 -19.35 -8.91
N VAL A 113 2.77 -18.58 -8.55
CA VAL A 113 4.13 -18.82 -9.04
C VAL A 113 4.86 -19.77 -8.09
N ASP A 114 5.64 -20.69 -8.67
CA ASP A 114 6.38 -21.77 -7.98
C ASP A 114 7.39 -21.32 -6.91
N ALA A 115 7.57 -20.00 -6.74
CA ALA A 115 8.54 -19.43 -5.81
C ALA A 115 7.86 -18.62 -4.69
N LEU A 116 7.38 -19.30 -3.65
CA LEU A 116 6.77 -18.70 -2.45
C LEU A 116 7.60 -17.53 -1.86
N TRP A 117 8.93 -17.70 -1.79
CA TRP A 117 9.84 -16.67 -1.30
C TRP A 117 9.82 -15.38 -2.12
N ALA A 118 9.69 -15.52 -3.46
CA ALA A 118 9.63 -14.35 -4.34
C ALA A 118 8.30 -13.59 -4.17
N THR A 119 7.19 -14.31 -4.02
CA THR A 119 5.89 -13.71 -3.71
C THR A 119 5.95 -12.94 -2.38
N VAL A 120 6.47 -13.54 -1.34
CA VAL A 120 6.62 -12.87 -0.04
C VAL A 120 7.54 -11.66 -0.15
N LEU A 121 8.67 -11.78 -0.83
CA LEU A 121 9.62 -10.68 -1.02
C LEU A 121 8.96 -9.50 -1.76
N THR A 122 8.24 -9.75 -2.86
CA THR A 122 7.56 -8.70 -3.63
C THR A 122 6.47 -8.01 -2.81
N LEU A 123 5.68 -8.77 -2.03
CA LEU A 123 4.67 -8.21 -1.13
C LEU A 123 5.30 -7.32 -0.05
N VAL A 124 6.39 -7.78 0.57
CA VAL A 124 7.09 -7.02 1.61
C VAL A 124 7.72 -5.75 1.02
N LEU A 125 8.40 -5.85 -0.11
CA LEU A 125 9.02 -4.69 -0.76
C LEU A 125 7.97 -3.64 -1.13
N ASN A 126 6.90 -4.04 -1.82
CA ASN A 126 5.85 -3.11 -2.22
C ASN A 126 5.13 -2.52 -0.99
N GLY A 127 4.69 -3.35 -0.05
CA GLY A 127 3.97 -2.88 1.13
C GLY A 127 4.80 -1.92 1.98
N VAL A 128 6.08 -2.22 2.23
CA VAL A 128 6.98 -1.32 2.97
C VAL A 128 7.23 -0.04 2.16
N GLY A 129 7.53 -0.16 0.86
CA GLY A 129 7.78 0.99 -0.01
C GLY A 129 6.60 1.96 -0.04
N GLU A 130 5.38 1.44 -0.18
CA GLU A 130 4.17 2.25 -0.15
C GLU A 130 3.98 2.96 1.19
N GLU A 131 4.19 2.29 2.31
CA GLU A 131 4.08 2.94 3.62
C GLU A 131 5.14 4.02 3.83
N LEU A 132 6.38 3.81 3.37
CA LEU A 132 7.44 4.82 3.37
C LEU A 132 7.02 6.08 2.60
N PHE A 133 6.44 5.92 1.44
CA PHE A 133 6.02 7.06 0.64
C PHE A 133 4.70 7.67 1.14
N PHE A 134 3.62 6.89 1.18
CA PHE A 134 2.30 7.44 1.47
C PHE A 134 2.14 7.89 2.93
N ARG A 135 2.66 7.12 3.91
CA ARG A 135 2.45 7.38 5.35
C ARG A 135 3.54 8.22 6.00
N ASP A 136 4.68 8.40 5.33
CA ASP A 136 5.68 9.34 5.79
C ASP A 136 5.84 10.53 4.85
N VAL A 137 6.33 10.36 3.62
CA VAL A 137 6.68 11.47 2.72
C VAL A 137 5.45 12.26 2.29
N ALA A 138 4.47 11.61 1.64
CA ALA A 138 3.28 12.25 1.10
C ALA A 138 2.43 12.86 2.23
N ARG A 139 2.21 12.10 3.33
CA ARG A 139 1.49 12.62 4.49
C ARG A 139 2.08 13.92 5.01
N ARG A 140 3.39 13.97 5.29
CA ARG A 140 4.03 15.17 5.84
C ARG A 140 4.02 16.35 4.85
N ALA A 141 4.09 16.07 3.56
CA ALA A 141 3.94 17.11 2.55
C ALA A 141 2.51 17.64 2.49
N LEU A 142 1.49 16.76 2.51
CA LEU A 142 0.07 17.15 2.54
C LEU A 142 -0.30 17.87 3.85
N ASP A 143 0.18 17.40 5.01
CA ASP A 143 -0.05 18.05 6.30
C ASP A 143 0.47 19.49 6.35
N SER A 144 1.48 19.81 5.52
CA SER A 144 2.00 21.18 5.39
C SER A 144 1.25 22.04 4.38
N LEU A 145 0.30 21.48 3.63
CA LEU A 145 -0.47 22.18 2.57
C LEU A 145 -1.95 22.32 2.90
N ALA A 146 -2.50 21.48 3.75
CA ALA A 146 -3.94 21.37 3.98
C ALA A 146 -4.27 21.13 5.46
N SER A 147 -5.54 21.34 5.83
CA SER A 147 -6.03 20.99 7.17
C SER A 147 -5.90 19.47 7.42
N PRO A 148 -5.86 19.02 8.70
CA PRO A 148 -5.69 17.59 9.00
C PRO A 148 -6.71 16.67 8.33
N ALA A 149 -7.98 17.08 8.25
CA ALA A 149 -9.03 16.31 7.59
C ALA A 149 -8.85 16.27 6.07
N ALA A 150 -8.54 17.43 5.45
CA ALA A 150 -8.28 17.50 4.02
C ALA A 150 -7.00 16.72 3.64
N SER A 151 -5.94 16.81 4.44
CA SER A 151 -4.71 16.04 4.23
C SER A 151 -4.97 14.53 4.31
N LEU A 152 -5.80 14.06 5.26
CA LEU A 152 -6.20 12.65 5.32
C LEU A 152 -6.96 12.23 4.06
N GLY A 153 -7.97 12.99 3.65
CA GLY A 153 -8.75 12.71 2.44
C GLY A 153 -7.89 12.69 1.18
N LEU A 154 -7.01 13.69 1.00
CA LEU A 154 -6.09 13.76 -0.13
C LEU A 154 -5.08 12.60 -0.14
N GLN A 155 -4.58 12.18 1.02
CA GLN A 155 -3.68 11.04 1.15
C GLN A 155 -4.36 9.73 0.71
N VAL A 156 -5.59 9.49 1.16
CA VAL A 156 -6.38 8.31 0.77
C VAL A 156 -6.72 8.36 -0.72
N ALA A 157 -7.17 9.51 -1.21
CA ALA A 157 -7.48 9.69 -2.64
C ALA A 157 -6.25 9.44 -3.52
N LEU A 158 -5.08 9.97 -3.13
CA LEU A 158 -3.82 9.74 -3.85
C LEU A 158 -3.47 8.26 -3.92
N TYR A 159 -3.64 7.53 -2.81
CA TYR A 159 -3.37 6.09 -2.76
C TYR A 159 -4.30 5.31 -3.70
N VAL A 160 -5.61 5.59 -3.66
CA VAL A 160 -6.59 4.98 -4.56
C VAL A 160 -6.28 5.31 -6.03
N LEU A 161 -5.97 6.58 -6.35
CA LEU A 161 -5.63 7.00 -7.71
C LEU A 161 -4.41 6.29 -8.28
N VAL A 162 -3.38 6.08 -7.47
CA VAL A 162 -2.19 5.31 -7.87
C VAL A 162 -2.56 3.85 -8.14
N THR A 163 -3.45 3.27 -7.33
CA THR A 163 -3.92 1.88 -7.50
C THR A 163 -4.79 1.69 -8.75
N VAL A 164 -5.45 2.74 -9.26
CA VAL A 164 -6.23 2.68 -10.53
C VAL A 164 -5.39 2.12 -11.69
N ALA A 165 -4.09 2.43 -11.71
CA ALA A 165 -3.18 1.95 -12.75
C ALA A 165 -3.06 0.42 -12.83
N MET A 166 -3.44 -0.29 -11.78
CA MET A 166 -3.44 -1.76 -11.79
C MET A 166 -4.61 -2.37 -12.58
N GLY A 167 -5.66 -1.60 -12.89
CA GLY A 167 -6.78 -2.05 -13.72
C GLY A 167 -7.73 -3.05 -13.09
N VAL A 168 -7.63 -3.32 -11.79
CA VAL A 168 -8.48 -4.29 -11.07
C VAL A 168 -9.46 -3.57 -10.15
N PRO A 169 -10.77 -3.53 -10.48
CA PRO A 169 -11.76 -2.74 -9.73
C PRO A 169 -11.84 -3.07 -8.23
N LEU A 170 -11.74 -4.35 -7.86
CA LEU A 170 -11.79 -4.76 -6.45
C LEU A 170 -10.57 -4.30 -5.66
N LEU A 171 -9.42 -4.07 -6.30
CA LEU A 171 -8.27 -3.46 -5.63
C LEU A 171 -8.54 -2.01 -5.21
N LEU A 172 -9.46 -1.30 -5.86
CA LEU A 172 -9.84 0.07 -5.47
C LEU A 172 -10.56 0.07 -4.12
N VAL A 173 -11.41 -0.93 -3.86
CA VAL A 173 -12.05 -1.12 -2.55
C VAL A 173 -10.99 -1.46 -1.51
N GLY A 174 -10.07 -2.38 -1.84
CA GLY A 174 -8.93 -2.72 -0.98
C GLY A 174 -8.07 -1.50 -0.67
N SER A 175 -7.69 -0.72 -1.68
CA SER A 175 -6.86 0.48 -1.50
C SER A 175 -7.57 1.57 -0.70
N LEU A 176 -8.88 1.73 -0.84
CA LEU A 176 -9.65 2.66 -0.01
C LEU A 176 -9.57 2.25 1.47
N CYS A 177 -9.81 0.97 1.78
CA CYS A 177 -9.76 0.46 3.16
C CYS A 177 -8.33 0.51 3.72
N ILE A 178 -7.36 -0.06 3.02
CA ILE A 178 -5.94 -0.03 3.43
C ILE A 178 -5.47 1.42 3.53
N GLY A 179 -5.76 2.24 2.52
CA GLY A 179 -5.40 3.65 2.48
C GLY A 179 -5.87 4.41 3.71
N LEU A 180 -7.13 4.20 4.10
CA LEU A 180 -7.73 4.87 5.25
C LEU A 180 -7.16 4.35 6.57
N PHE A 181 -7.18 3.04 6.82
CA PHE A 181 -6.77 2.48 8.10
C PHE A 181 -5.27 2.66 8.38
N THR A 182 -4.41 2.51 7.38
CA THR A 182 -2.98 2.77 7.56
C THR A 182 -2.69 4.25 7.75
N ALA A 183 -3.41 5.16 7.06
CA ALA A 183 -3.29 6.60 7.29
C ALA A 183 -3.73 7.00 8.71
N LEU A 184 -4.80 6.42 9.22
CA LEU A 184 -5.26 6.64 10.60
C LEU A 184 -4.24 6.12 11.62
N LEU A 185 -3.68 4.92 11.42
CA LEU A 185 -2.64 4.38 12.31
C LEU A 185 -1.38 5.24 12.29
N ALA A 186 -0.90 5.63 11.11
CA ALA A 186 0.27 6.49 10.98
C ALA A 186 0.08 7.85 11.68
N ARG A 187 -1.14 8.42 11.63
CA ARG A 187 -1.48 9.65 12.35
C ARG A 187 -1.60 9.43 13.86
N ARG A 188 -2.21 8.34 14.27
CA ARG A 188 -2.39 7.96 15.70
C ARG A 188 -1.06 7.81 16.41
N TYR A 189 -0.14 7.08 15.81
CA TYR A 189 1.15 6.74 16.41
C TYR A 189 2.29 7.69 15.99
N GLY A 190 2.11 8.43 14.91
CA GLY A 190 3.10 9.36 14.36
C GLY A 190 4.33 8.70 13.76
N ASN A 191 4.21 7.41 13.45
CA ASN A 191 5.20 6.57 12.77
C ASN A 191 4.49 5.56 11.87
N ILE A 192 5.22 4.73 11.12
CA ILE A 192 4.63 3.81 10.14
C ILE A 192 4.56 2.35 10.61
N LEU A 193 5.01 2.00 11.83
CA LEU A 193 5.09 0.62 12.28
C LEU A 193 3.75 -0.11 12.23
N GLY A 194 2.72 0.45 12.86
CA GLY A 194 1.38 -0.12 12.87
C GLY A 194 0.74 -0.16 11.48
N ALA A 195 0.96 0.89 10.67
CA ALA A 195 0.49 0.96 9.29
C ALA A 195 1.12 -0.15 8.43
N THR A 196 2.44 -0.31 8.50
CA THR A 196 3.16 -1.37 7.77
C THR A 196 2.71 -2.76 8.23
N ALA A 197 2.54 -2.98 9.54
CA ALA A 197 2.07 -4.26 10.06
C ALA A 197 0.66 -4.61 9.57
N LEU A 198 -0.26 -3.64 9.55
CA LEU A 198 -1.61 -3.81 8.99
C LEU A 198 -1.54 -4.17 7.51
N HIS A 199 -0.82 -3.38 6.72
CA HIS A 199 -0.70 -3.57 5.28
C HIS A 199 -0.14 -4.94 4.94
N LEU A 200 1.00 -5.32 5.53
CA LEU A 200 1.66 -6.58 5.25
C LEU A 200 0.83 -7.79 5.69
N SER A 201 0.19 -7.74 6.86
CA SER A 201 -0.64 -8.86 7.34
C SER A 201 -1.87 -9.06 6.47
N TRP A 202 -2.53 -7.98 6.03
CA TRP A 202 -3.65 -8.04 5.10
C TRP A 202 -3.21 -8.52 3.72
N SER A 203 -2.18 -7.93 3.11
CA SER A 203 -1.71 -8.29 1.76
C SER A 203 -1.21 -9.73 1.70
N THR A 204 -0.44 -10.17 2.71
CA THR A 204 0.02 -11.55 2.79
C THR A 204 -1.16 -12.52 2.96
N GLY A 205 -2.09 -12.19 3.86
CA GLY A 205 -3.29 -12.99 4.04
C GLY A 205 -4.13 -13.10 2.77
N MET A 206 -4.33 -11.98 2.05
CA MET A 206 -5.04 -11.98 0.75
C MET A 206 -4.32 -12.84 -0.28
N ALA A 207 -2.99 -12.72 -0.41
CA ALA A 207 -2.22 -13.48 -1.38
C ALA A 207 -2.29 -15.01 -1.18
N PHE A 208 -2.34 -15.46 0.05
CA PHE A 208 -2.35 -16.89 0.36
C PHE A 208 -3.74 -17.49 0.58
N LEU A 209 -4.68 -16.71 1.08
CA LEU A 209 -6.01 -17.22 1.41
C LEU A 209 -7.04 -16.95 0.32
N LEU A 210 -6.98 -15.81 -0.37
CA LEU A 210 -7.95 -15.48 -1.41
C LEU A 210 -7.99 -16.52 -2.56
N PRO A 211 -6.86 -17.09 -3.04
CA PRO A 211 -6.89 -18.12 -4.08
C PRO A 211 -7.66 -19.40 -3.71
N LEU A 212 -7.94 -19.60 -2.42
CA LEU A 212 -8.77 -20.74 -1.96
C LEU A 212 -10.26 -20.55 -2.24
N PHE A 213 -10.67 -19.35 -2.64
CA PHE A 213 -12.07 -18.97 -2.89
C PHE A 213 -12.39 -18.82 -4.38
N PHE A 214 -11.39 -18.74 -5.25
CA PHE A 214 -11.46 -18.62 -6.71
C PHE A 214 -10.64 -19.73 -7.38
#